data_49f53fd2a14af1b7b5962bb935559165
#
_entry.id   49f53fd2a14af1b7b5962bb935559165
#
_cell.length_a   1.000
_cell.length_b   1.000
_cell.length_c   1.000
_cell.angle_alpha   90.00
_cell.angle_beta   90.00
_cell.angle_gamma   90.00
#
_symmetry.space_group_name_H-M   'P 1'
#
loop_
_entity.id
_entity.type
_entity.pdbx_description
1 polymer ?
#
loop_
_entity_poly.entity_id
_entity_poly.type
_entity_poly.pdbx_seq_one_letter_code
_entity_poly.pdbx_strand_id
1 'polypeptide(L)'
;LLEAAFTRPAGDQLQSWIDNCLNQLYAALTFQGGAAWRTHLQNDLGKVKGIKALLDDHDDDALQKLMTNLGGHDMAATLEAFGSVGDDDTPHCFVAYTIKGFNTPLAGHKDNHSGLMNPDQMDSFKASHNIRDDHEWEIAEGLDVSEDSLRAFLKDVPFAQRPVPSSVPAVPVH
;
A
#
# COMPACT_ATOMS: atom_id res chain seq x y z
N LEU A 1 2.42 -2.41 -10.78
CA LEU A 1 3.80 -2.90 -10.89
C LEU A 1 3.85 -4.43 -10.81
N LEU A 2 3.36 -5.01 -9.73
CA LEU A 2 3.44 -6.46 -9.50
C LEU A 2 2.64 -7.26 -10.54
N GLU A 3 1.45 -6.79 -10.91
CA GLU A 3 0.63 -7.39 -11.95
C GLU A 3 1.34 -7.43 -13.31
N ALA A 4 2.03 -6.36 -13.68
CA ALA A 4 2.85 -6.32 -14.88
C ALA A 4 4.04 -7.32 -14.82
N ALA A 5 4.58 -7.60 -13.65
CA ALA A 5 5.61 -8.62 -13.46
C ALA A 5 5.06 -10.04 -13.66
N PHE A 6 3.80 -10.29 -13.31
CA PHE A 6 3.15 -11.60 -13.50
C PHE A 6 2.93 -11.95 -14.98
N THR A 7 2.85 -10.97 -15.87
CA THR A 7 2.74 -11.21 -17.33
C THR A 7 4.10 -11.50 -18.00
N ARG A 8 5.21 -11.39 -17.28
CA ARG A 8 6.57 -11.65 -17.79
C ARG A 8 6.92 -13.13 -17.72
N PRO A 9 7.98 -13.57 -18.41
CA PRO A 9 8.52 -14.92 -18.21
C PRO A 9 8.84 -15.16 -16.71
N ALA A 10 8.37 -16.28 -16.18
CA ALA A 10 8.38 -16.65 -14.76
C ALA A 10 7.36 -15.87 -13.87
N GLY A 11 6.45 -15.10 -14.45
CA GLY A 11 5.42 -14.38 -13.70
C GLY A 11 4.52 -15.29 -12.90
N ASP A 12 4.05 -16.41 -13.49
CA ASP A 12 3.23 -17.41 -12.79
C ASP A 12 3.95 -18.00 -11.56
N GLN A 13 5.25 -18.27 -11.68
CA GLN A 13 6.04 -18.78 -10.57
C GLN A 13 6.27 -17.74 -9.48
N LEU A 14 6.46 -16.47 -9.86
CA LEU A 14 6.55 -15.37 -8.91
C LEU A 14 5.22 -15.19 -8.17
N GLN A 15 4.11 -15.19 -8.88
CA GLN A 15 2.78 -15.11 -8.30
C GLN A 15 2.53 -16.26 -7.33
N SER A 16 2.78 -17.50 -7.78
CA SER A 16 2.63 -18.68 -6.94
C SER A 16 3.53 -18.64 -5.70
N TRP A 17 4.74 -18.10 -5.82
CA TRP A 17 5.63 -17.94 -4.67
C TRP A 17 5.04 -16.94 -3.66
N ILE A 18 4.50 -15.80 -4.13
CA ILE A 18 3.86 -14.79 -3.27
C ILE A 18 2.62 -15.38 -2.58
N ASP A 19 1.76 -16.07 -3.34
CA ASP A 19 0.52 -16.66 -2.83
C ASP A 19 0.78 -17.72 -1.74
N ASN A 20 1.93 -18.39 -1.80
CA ASN A 20 2.33 -19.40 -0.82
C ASN A 20 3.31 -18.89 0.23
N CYS A 21 3.74 -17.64 0.15
CA CYS A 21 4.67 -17.05 1.11
C CYS A 21 3.99 -16.88 2.46
N LEU A 22 4.64 -17.37 3.53
CA LEU A 22 4.14 -17.17 4.88
C LEU A 22 4.13 -15.68 5.24
N ASN A 23 3.07 -15.19 5.87
CA ASN A 23 2.94 -13.79 6.27
C ASN A 23 4.13 -13.28 7.09
N GLN A 24 4.69 -14.13 7.96
CA GLN A 24 5.87 -13.76 8.76
C GLN A 24 7.10 -13.54 7.90
N LEU A 25 7.33 -14.39 6.89
CA LEU A 25 8.43 -14.23 5.97
C LEU A 25 8.24 -13.00 5.09
N TYR A 26 7.05 -12.83 4.53
CA TYR A 26 6.72 -11.66 3.70
C TYR A 26 6.94 -10.35 4.48
N ALA A 27 6.45 -10.27 5.71
CA ALA A 27 6.64 -9.11 6.59
C ALA A 27 8.12 -8.86 6.89
N ALA A 28 8.88 -9.91 7.19
CA ALA A 28 10.32 -9.79 7.46
C ALA A 28 11.09 -9.27 6.23
N LEU A 29 10.79 -9.79 5.04
CA LEU A 29 11.42 -9.33 3.79
C LEU A 29 11.03 -7.88 3.46
N THR A 30 9.77 -7.51 3.69
CA THR A 30 9.31 -6.12 3.56
C THR A 30 10.11 -5.17 4.45
N PHE A 31 10.34 -5.54 5.70
CA PHE A 31 11.13 -4.74 6.64
C PHE A 31 12.62 -4.70 6.32
N GLN A 32 13.18 -5.82 5.87
CA GLN A 32 14.61 -5.94 5.54
C GLN A 32 15.00 -5.28 4.21
N GLY A 33 14.03 -5.06 3.33
CA GLY A 33 14.24 -4.33 2.08
C GLY A 33 14.65 -5.19 0.88
N GLY A 34 14.94 -4.51 -0.24
CA GLY A 34 15.12 -5.12 -1.55
C GLY A 34 16.26 -6.15 -1.64
N ALA A 35 17.36 -5.93 -0.93
CA ALA A 35 18.46 -6.90 -0.91
C ALA A 35 18.04 -8.26 -0.30
N ALA A 36 17.18 -8.23 0.72
CA ALA A 36 16.63 -9.45 1.32
C ALA A 36 15.65 -10.14 0.37
N TRP A 37 14.78 -9.37 -0.30
CA TRP A 37 13.90 -9.88 -1.37
C TRP A 37 14.70 -10.56 -2.46
N ARG A 38 15.74 -9.90 -2.97
CA ARG A 38 16.63 -10.44 -4.02
C ARG A 38 17.22 -11.78 -3.60
N THR A 39 17.80 -11.83 -2.40
CA THR A 39 18.45 -13.04 -1.88
C THR A 39 17.46 -14.20 -1.78
N HIS A 40 16.27 -13.94 -1.24
CA HIS A 40 15.24 -14.96 -1.09
C HIS A 40 14.70 -15.46 -2.43
N LEU A 41 14.33 -14.56 -3.34
CA LEU A 41 13.84 -14.93 -4.66
C LEU A 41 14.90 -15.68 -5.47
N GLN A 42 16.18 -15.31 -5.34
CA GLN A 42 17.26 -16.00 -6.00
C GLN A 42 17.48 -17.42 -5.45
N ASN A 43 17.33 -17.62 -4.15
CA ASN A 43 17.45 -18.94 -3.53
C ASN A 43 16.29 -19.85 -3.93
N ASP A 44 15.06 -19.36 -3.89
CA ASP A 44 13.86 -20.15 -4.09
C ASP A 44 13.52 -20.34 -5.58
N LEU A 45 13.69 -19.31 -6.39
CA LEU A 45 13.28 -19.27 -7.79
C LEU A 45 14.45 -19.10 -8.78
N GLY A 46 15.69 -19.04 -8.32
CA GLY A 46 16.85 -18.74 -9.18
C GLY A 46 17.10 -19.74 -10.33
N LYS A 47 16.53 -20.95 -10.23
CA LYS A 47 16.57 -21.95 -11.29
C LYS A 47 15.43 -21.81 -12.32
N VAL A 48 14.45 -20.97 -12.04
CA VAL A 48 13.31 -20.74 -12.92
C VAL A 48 13.74 -19.79 -14.05
N LYS A 49 13.50 -20.23 -15.28
CA LYS A 49 13.86 -19.44 -16.46
C LYS A 49 13.07 -18.13 -16.46
N GLY A 50 13.77 -17.01 -16.46
CA GLY A 50 13.19 -15.67 -16.47
C GLY A 50 13.37 -14.91 -15.15
N ILE A 51 13.48 -15.59 -14.01
CA ILE A 51 13.69 -14.94 -12.70
C ILE A 51 14.98 -14.12 -12.68
N LYS A 52 16.09 -14.67 -13.23
CA LYS A 52 17.34 -13.93 -13.30
C LYS A 52 17.16 -12.58 -14.03
N ALA A 53 16.49 -12.58 -15.17
CA ALA A 53 16.22 -11.35 -15.92
C ALA A 53 15.37 -10.36 -15.12
N LEU A 54 14.34 -10.83 -14.42
CA LEU A 54 13.51 -10.00 -13.57
C LEU A 54 14.36 -9.35 -12.45
N LEU A 55 15.23 -10.11 -11.80
CA LEU A 55 16.10 -9.59 -10.74
C LEU A 55 17.16 -8.63 -11.27
N ASP A 56 17.71 -8.89 -12.46
CA ASP A 56 18.73 -8.04 -13.09
C ASP A 56 18.13 -6.69 -13.58
N ASP A 57 16.85 -6.67 -13.93
CA ASP A 57 16.12 -5.47 -14.40
C ASP A 57 15.76 -4.50 -13.25
N HIS A 58 15.89 -4.92 -12.00
CA HIS A 58 15.51 -4.11 -10.83
C HIS A 58 16.71 -3.99 -9.89
N ASP A 59 17.07 -2.78 -9.49
CA ASP A 59 17.90 -2.58 -8.31
C ASP A 59 17.13 -2.94 -7.03
N ASP A 60 17.76 -2.85 -5.87
CA ASP A 60 17.12 -3.28 -4.63
C ASP A 60 15.93 -2.39 -4.24
N ASP A 61 16.00 -1.09 -4.52
CA ASP A 61 14.90 -0.16 -4.25
C ASP A 61 13.71 -0.41 -5.19
N ALA A 62 13.96 -0.64 -6.46
CA ALA A 62 12.93 -0.99 -7.43
C ALA A 62 12.32 -2.37 -7.12
N LEU A 63 13.13 -3.34 -6.68
CA LEU A 63 12.65 -4.66 -6.27
C LEU A 63 11.78 -4.57 -5.01
N GLN A 64 12.18 -3.76 -4.03
CA GLN A 64 11.36 -3.48 -2.84
C GLN A 64 9.99 -2.91 -3.24
N LYS A 65 9.99 -1.89 -4.10
CA LYS A 65 8.76 -1.27 -4.60
C LYS A 65 7.89 -2.27 -5.36
N LEU A 66 8.48 -3.11 -6.20
CA LEU A 66 7.77 -4.17 -6.92
C LEU A 66 7.10 -5.13 -5.93
N MET A 67 7.88 -5.71 -5.03
CA MET A 67 7.41 -6.76 -4.12
C MET A 67 6.41 -6.27 -3.07
N THR A 68 6.36 -4.98 -2.79
CA THR A 68 5.42 -4.38 -1.84
C THR A 68 4.19 -3.75 -2.50
N ASN A 69 4.08 -3.77 -3.83
CA ASN A 69 2.93 -3.21 -4.58
C ASN A 69 1.76 -4.20 -4.63
N LEU A 70 1.29 -4.64 -3.47
CA LEU A 70 0.11 -5.50 -3.37
C LEU A 70 -1.14 -4.78 -3.88
N GLY A 71 -2.12 -5.53 -4.39
CA GLY A 71 -3.33 -4.98 -5.00
C GLY A 71 -4.08 -3.96 -4.15
N GLY A 72 -4.10 -4.12 -2.82
CA GLY A 72 -4.72 -3.16 -1.90
C GLY A 72 -3.93 -1.85 -1.73
N HIS A 73 -2.69 -1.78 -2.23
CA HIS A 73 -1.87 -0.56 -2.30
C HIS A 73 -1.81 0.03 -3.70
N ASP A 74 -2.31 -0.69 -4.70
CA ASP A 74 -2.41 -0.21 -6.08
C ASP A 74 -3.74 0.52 -6.27
N MET A 75 -3.68 1.85 -6.37
CA MET A 75 -4.87 2.69 -6.48
C MET A 75 -5.65 2.39 -7.77
N ALA A 76 -4.97 2.08 -8.88
CA ALA A 76 -5.63 1.74 -10.14
C ALA A 76 -6.42 0.43 -10.01
N ALA A 77 -5.81 -0.63 -9.46
CA ALA A 77 -6.48 -1.90 -9.20
C ALA A 77 -7.66 -1.75 -8.22
N THR A 78 -7.49 -0.94 -7.18
CA THR A 78 -8.55 -0.66 -6.21
C THR A 78 -9.74 0.05 -6.84
N LEU A 79 -9.48 1.08 -7.65
CA LEU A 79 -10.55 1.83 -8.36
C LEU A 79 -11.25 0.96 -9.40
N GLU A 80 -10.53 0.12 -10.12
CA GLU A 80 -11.10 -0.84 -11.08
C GLU A 80 -12.01 -1.84 -10.35
N ALA A 81 -11.56 -2.40 -9.23
CA ALA A 81 -12.36 -3.32 -8.43
C ALA A 81 -13.66 -2.67 -7.94
N PHE A 82 -13.60 -1.46 -7.39
CA PHE A 82 -14.80 -0.75 -6.96
C PHE A 82 -15.68 -0.32 -8.13
N GLY A 83 -15.10 0.07 -9.26
CA GLY A 83 -15.84 0.43 -10.48
C GLY A 83 -16.55 -0.75 -11.15
N SER A 84 -16.17 -2.00 -10.83
CA SER A 84 -16.82 -3.20 -11.33
C SER A 84 -18.16 -3.52 -10.66
N VAL A 85 -18.48 -2.82 -9.55
CA VAL A 85 -19.76 -3.01 -8.85
C VAL A 85 -20.89 -2.45 -9.67
N GLY A 86 -21.88 -3.30 -9.99
CA GLY A 86 -23.11 -2.90 -10.69
C GLY A 86 -24.12 -2.18 -9.82
N ASP A 87 -25.15 -1.62 -10.43
CA ASP A 87 -26.30 -0.97 -9.79
C ASP A 87 -27.39 -1.98 -9.41
N ASP A 88 -27.01 -3.13 -8.87
CA ASP A 88 -27.94 -4.16 -8.42
C ASP A 88 -27.86 -4.38 -6.88
N ASP A 89 -28.75 -5.20 -6.34
CA ASP A 89 -28.79 -5.51 -4.92
C ASP A 89 -27.81 -6.62 -4.51
N THR A 90 -26.85 -7.00 -5.38
CA THR A 90 -25.89 -8.05 -5.09
C THR A 90 -24.86 -7.56 -4.06
N PRO A 91 -24.71 -8.22 -2.92
CA PRO A 91 -23.69 -7.83 -1.96
C PRO A 91 -22.29 -8.15 -2.50
N HIS A 92 -21.38 -7.17 -2.40
CA HIS A 92 -19.99 -7.29 -2.82
C HIS A 92 -19.06 -7.27 -1.61
N CYS A 93 -18.05 -8.14 -1.62
CA CYS A 93 -17.01 -8.19 -0.61
C CYS A 93 -15.64 -8.05 -1.29
N PHE A 94 -14.86 -7.06 -0.89
CA PHE A 94 -13.50 -6.85 -1.39
C PHE A 94 -12.49 -7.29 -0.32
N VAL A 95 -11.56 -8.16 -0.72
CA VAL A 95 -10.43 -8.58 0.13
C VAL A 95 -9.19 -7.86 -0.38
N ALA A 96 -8.77 -6.81 0.32
CA ALA A 96 -7.60 -6.03 -0.05
C ALA A 96 -6.34 -6.61 0.59
N TYR A 97 -5.40 -7.07 -0.23
CA TYR A 97 -4.08 -7.47 0.23
C TYR A 97 -3.24 -6.22 0.50
N THR A 98 -2.87 -6.02 1.74
CA THR A 98 -2.13 -4.84 2.20
C THR A 98 -1.02 -5.22 3.17
N ILE A 99 -0.03 -4.33 3.31
CA ILE A 99 1.04 -4.43 4.30
C ILE A 99 0.69 -3.48 5.44
N LYS A 100 0.63 -3.97 6.66
CA LYS A 100 0.43 -3.13 7.83
C LYS A 100 1.60 -2.14 7.99
N GLY A 101 1.26 -0.87 8.12
CA GLY A 101 2.25 0.20 8.19
C GLY A 101 2.93 0.51 6.85
N PHE A 102 2.27 0.23 5.73
CA PHE A 102 2.80 0.54 4.40
C PHE A 102 3.29 1.99 4.32
N ASN A 103 4.42 2.20 3.64
CA ASN A 103 5.14 3.48 3.54
C ASN A 103 5.65 4.08 4.86
N THR A 104 5.54 3.39 5.98
CA THR A 104 6.21 3.84 7.23
C THR A 104 7.53 3.12 7.44
N PRO A 105 8.47 3.69 8.21
CA PRO A 105 9.75 3.03 8.57
C PRO A 105 9.57 1.70 9.30
N LEU A 106 8.38 1.42 9.85
CA LEU A 106 8.07 0.19 10.57
C LEU A 106 7.24 -0.80 9.73
N ALA A 107 7.07 -0.55 8.42
CA ALA A 107 6.35 -1.47 7.54
C ALA A 107 6.92 -2.89 7.62
N GLY A 108 6.08 -3.87 7.89
CA GLY A 108 6.49 -5.28 8.03
C GLY A 108 7.21 -5.63 9.34
N HIS A 109 7.58 -4.66 10.17
CA HIS A 109 8.20 -4.94 11.47
C HIS A 109 7.21 -5.60 12.44
N LYS A 110 7.69 -6.55 13.23
CA LYS A 110 6.84 -7.29 14.19
C LYS A 110 6.14 -6.37 15.22
N ASP A 111 6.79 -5.27 15.58
CA ASP A 111 6.31 -4.31 16.56
C ASP A 111 5.59 -3.09 15.96
N ASN A 112 5.31 -3.10 14.66
CA ASN A 112 4.65 -1.95 13.99
C ASN A 112 3.24 -1.64 14.54
N HIS A 113 2.69 -2.53 15.37
CA HIS A 113 1.40 -2.34 16.03
C HIS A 113 1.48 -1.32 17.18
N SER A 114 2.58 -1.30 17.91
CA SER A 114 2.78 -0.50 19.13
C SER A 114 4.12 0.22 19.17
N GLY A 115 5.00 -0.03 18.21
CA GLY A 115 6.30 0.63 18.12
C GLY A 115 6.15 2.10 17.74
N LEU A 116 6.94 2.96 18.35
CA LEU A 116 7.07 4.36 18.00
C LEU A 116 8.30 4.55 17.11
N MET A 117 8.18 5.43 16.13
CA MET A 117 9.33 5.86 15.34
C MET A 117 10.28 6.67 16.23
N ASN A 118 11.58 6.41 16.11
CA ASN A 118 12.59 7.26 16.71
C ASN A 118 12.73 8.59 15.90
N PRO A 119 13.46 9.62 16.41
CA PRO A 119 13.61 10.88 15.70
C PRO A 119 14.15 10.74 14.26
N ASP A 120 15.19 9.94 14.05
CA ASP A 120 15.79 9.73 12.72
C ASP A 120 14.81 9.07 11.74
N GLN A 121 14.00 8.14 12.22
CA GLN A 121 12.93 7.51 11.43
C GLN A 121 11.83 8.52 11.09
N MET A 122 11.48 9.40 12.02
CA MET A 122 10.48 10.45 11.79
C MET A 122 10.98 11.46 10.75
N ASP A 123 12.24 11.90 10.86
CA ASP A 123 12.85 12.82 9.89
C ASP A 123 12.90 12.19 8.49
N SER A 124 13.30 10.93 8.40
CA SER A 124 13.30 10.19 7.14
C SER A 124 11.89 10.03 6.56
N PHE A 125 10.91 9.79 7.41
CA PHE A 125 9.51 9.66 7.01
C PHE A 125 8.96 11.00 6.49
N LYS A 126 9.20 12.12 7.19
CA LYS A 126 8.86 13.46 6.73
C LYS A 126 9.49 13.76 5.37
N ALA A 127 10.79 13.52 5.23
CA ALA A 127 11.51 13.74 3.99
C ALA A 127 10.95 12.92 2.82
N SER A 128 10.58 11.65 3.05
CA SER A 128 10.00 10.78 2.01
C SER A 128 8.62 11.24 1.51
N HIS A 129 7.93 12.06 2.30
CA HIS A 129 6.63 12.64 1.98
C HIS A 129 6.69 14.13 1.63
N ASN A 130 7.90 14.69 1.48
CA ASN A 130 8.12 16.11 1.19
C ASN A 130 7.51 17.07 2.24
N ILE A 131 7.41 16.64 3.49
CA ILE A 131 6.89 17.46 4.58
C ILE A 131 8.02 18.34 5.12
N ARG A 132 7.84 19.65 5.09
CA ARG A 132 8.78 20.61 5.67
C ARG A 132 8.65 20.65 7.19
N ASP A 133 9.73 21.03 7.86
CA ASP A 133 9.70 21.26 9.30
C ASP A 133 8.73 22.41 9.65
N ASP A 134 8.01 22.26 10.74
CA ASP A 134 6.98 23.18 11.22
C ASP A 134 5.74 23.33 10.31
N HIS A 135 5.61 22.49 9.24
CA HIS A 135 4.46 22.46 8.33
C HIS A 135 3.66 21.17 8.40
N GLU A 136 3.91 20.31 9.37
CA GLU A 136 3.32 18.96 9.51
C GLU A 136 1.80 18.95 9.61
N TRP A 137 1.20 20.08 9.96
CA TRP A 137 -0.24 20.21 10.15
C TRP A 137 -0.94 20.99 9.02
N GLU A 138 -0.21 21.35 7.97
CA GLU A 138 -0.80 21.99 6.80
C GLU A 138 -1.50 20.94 5.90
N ILE A 139 -2.71 21.25 5.47
CA ILE A 139 -3.60 20.27 4.79
C ILE A 139 -3.01 19.72 3.49
N ALA A 140 -2.30 20.53 2.72
CA ALA A 140 -1.77 20.15 1.41
C ALA A 140 -0.26 19.95 1.40
N GLU A 141 0.39 20.02 2.57
CA GLU A 141 1.85 19.84 2.65
C GLU A 141 2.26 18.46 2.12
N GLY A 142 3.30 18.44 1.33
CA GLY A 142 3.81 17.23 0.68
C GLY A 142 3.01 16.75 -0.54
N LEU A 143 1.85 17.35 -0.83
CA LEU A 143 1.02 17.00 -1.99
C LEU A 143 1.32 17.94 -3.17
N ASP A 144 1.23 17.42 -4.37
CA ASP A 144 1.31 18.20 -5.62
C ASP A 144 -0.07 18.78 -5.98
N VAL A 145 -0.73 19.42 -5.00
CA VAL A 145 -2.04 20.04 -5.15
C VAL A 145 -2.15 21.23 -4.18
N SER A 146 -2.79 22.31 -4.61
CA SER A 146 -3.01 23.46 -3.71
C SER A 146 -4.09 23.15 -2.66
N GLU A 147 -3.97 23.77 -1.48
CA GLU A 147 -4.99 23.67 -0.43
C GLU A 147 -6.39 24.06 -0.92
N ASP A 148 -6.50 25.14 -1.71
CA ASP A 148 -7.78 25.59 -2.25
C ASP A 148 -8.40 24.56 -3.19
N SER A 149 -7.60 23.92 -4.05
CA SER A 149 -8.06 22.87 -4.95
C SER A 149 -8.53 21.64 -4.17
N LEU A 150 -7.78 21.23 -3.13
CA LEU A 150 -8.15 20.12 -2.27
C LEU A 150 -9.44 20.40 -1.50
N ARG A 151 -9.59 21.60 -0.95
CA ARG A 151 -10.79 22.03 -0.23
C ARG A 151 -12.02 22.10 -1.17
N ALA A 152 -11.85 22.60 -2.39
CA ALA A 152 -12.91 22.63 -3.38
C ALA A 152 -13.37 21.21 -3.73
N PHE A 153 -12.42 20.30 -4.01
CA PHE A 153 -12.72 18.90 -4.27
C PHE A 153 -13.50 18.23 -3.12
N LEU A 154 -13.04 18.41 -1.88
CA LEU A 154 -13.69 17.80 -0.71
C LEU A 154 -15.11 18.31 -0.46
N LYS A 155 -15.43 19.54 -0.90
CA LYS A 155 -16.81 20.07 -0.83
C LYS A 155 -17.75 19.43 -1.85
N ASP A 156 -17.21 19.01 -2.99
CA ASP A 156 -18.01 18.50 -4.12
C ASP A 156 -18.23 16.98 -4.07
N VAL A 157 -17.53 16.26 -3.17
CA VAL A 157 -17.75 14.81 -3.06
C VAL A 157 -19.18 14.48 -2.58
N PRO A 158 -19.85 13.45 -3.14
CA PRO A 158 -21.25 13.17 -2.89
C PRO A 158 -21.61 12.99 -1.40
N PHE A 159 -20.71 12.41 -0.61
CA PHE A 159 -20.95 12.20 0.81
C PHE A 159 -20.85 13.49 1.65
N ALA A 160 -20.12 14.52 1.19
CA ALA A 160 -20.04 15.80 1.85
C ALA A 160 -21.34 16.63 1.69
N GLN A 161 -22.13 16.32 0.67
CA GLN A 161 -23.37 17.03 0.35
C GLN A 161 -24.60 16.40 1.01
N ARG A 162 -24.45 15.26 1.69
CA ARG A 162 -25.58 14.63 2.41
C ARG A 162 -25.90 15.46 3.64
N PRO A 163 -27.19 15.82 3.85
CA PRO A 163 -27.58 16.47 5.10
C PRO A 163 -27.29 15.53 6.26
N VAL A 164 -26.49 16.00 7.22
CA VAL A 164 -26.30 15.27 8.47
C VAL A 164 -27.63 15.29 9.22
N PRO A 165 -28.22 14.14 9.58
CA PRO A 165 -29.41 14.13 10.38
C PRO A 165 -29.21 14.93 11.67
N SER A 166 -30.03 15.94 11.92
CA SER A 166 -29.86 16.87 13.05
C SER A 166 -30.09 16.23 14.41
N SER A 167 -30.70 15.05 14.47
CA SER A 167 -30.84 14.25 15.69
C SER A 167 -31.09 12.78 15.37
N VAL A 168 -30.39 11.89 16.05
CA VAL A 168 -30.80 10.51 16.19
C VAL A 168 -31.69 10.46 17.42
N PRO A 169 -32.98 9.99 17.35
CA PRO A 169 -33.80 9.82 18.53
C PRO A 169 -33.07 8.96 19.56
N ALA A 170 -32.97 9.41 20.80
CA ALA A 170 -32.41 8.62 21.87
C ALA A 170 -33.24 7.33 22.00
N VAL A 171 -32.57 6.17 21.87
CA VAL A 171 -33.24 4.89 22.15
C VAL A 171 -33.48 4.81 23.65
N PRO A 172 -34.73 4.64 24.13
CA PRO A 172 -34.96 4.46 25.55
C PRO A 172 -34.25 3.20 26.04
N VAL A 173 -33.40 3.33 27.03
CA VAL A 173 -32.83 2.18 27.75
C VAL A 173 -33.84 1.77 28.79
N HIS A 174 -34.41 0.57 28.63
CA HIS A 174 -35.32 -0.06 29.60
C HIS A 174 -34.54 -0.91 30.58
#